data_4cab0b4c04cfaa8b5b6c858522faf9e0
#
_entry.id   4cab0b4c04cfaa8b5b6c858522faf9e0
#
_cell.length_a   1.000
_cell.length_b   1.000
_cell.length_c   1.000
_cell.angle_alpha   90.00
_cell.angle_beta   90.00
_cell.angle_gamma   90.00
#
_symmetry.space_group_name_H-M   'P 1'
#
loop_
_entity.id
_entity.type
_entity.pdbx_description
1 polymer ?
#
loop_
_entity_poly.entity_id
_entity_poly.type
_entity_poly.pdbx_seq_one_letter_code
_entity_poly.pdbx_strand_id
1 'polypeptide(L)'
;MTGGAPPAAATIERIEGELGWQLTQIYGLTETSPFISISLLLPEHRALSAGERAVVKARQGVEFITSGELRVVDEQLRDVPRDGKTVGEVVARGNTVMKGYFNDPEATAQAFAGGWFHSGDAAVVHPDGYIEVRDRFKDVIISGGENISSIEVEGALLRHPAVLEVAVVGVPHEKWGESPSAFVVTRPGASTSASDLRDFARGTLAHFKVPTTFTFVETLPKTATGKIQKYVLRGGRAAIAHQ
;
A
#
# COMPACT_ATOMS: atom_id res chain seq x y z
N MET A 1 -14.00 -1.68 -11.37
CA MET A 1 -13.04 -0.80 -10.67
C MET A 1 -12.79 -1.37 -9.28
N THR A 2 -11.60 -1.13 -8.72
CA THR A 2 -11.22 -1.51 -7.36
C THR A 2 -10.58 -0.34 -6.64
N GLY A 3 -10.78 -0.24 -5.32
CA GLY A 3 -10.24 0.81 -4.48
C GLY A 3 -10.22 0.38 -3.01
N GLY A 4 -9.71 1.23 -2.12
CA GLY A 4 -9.63 0.97 -0.68
C GLY A 4 -8.30 0.31 -0.24
N ALA A 5 -7.71 -0.54 -1.05
CA ALA A 5 -6.36 -1.07 -0.88
C ALA A 5 -5.72 -1.31 -2.26
N PRO A 6 -4.40 -1.13 -2.41
CA PRO A 6 -3.73 -1.41 -3.67
C PRO A 6 -3.76 -2.92 -3.97
N PRO A 7 -4.28 -3.33 -5.14
CA PRO A 7 -4.24 -4.74 -5.54
C PRO A 7 -2.81 -5.13 -5.93
N ALA A 8 -2.40 -6.34 -5.57
CA ALA A 8 -1.14 -6.87 -6.07
C ALA A 8 -1.19 -7.08 -7.59
N ALA A 9 -0.09 -6.78 -8.29
CA ALA A 9 0.00 -6.97 -9.75
C ALA A 9 -0.36 -8.40 -10.18
N ALA A 10 0.08 -9.42 -9.44
CA ALA A 10 -0.28 -10.82 -9.70
C ALA A 10 -1.80 -11.08 -9.61
N THR A 11 -2.50 -10.38 -8.73
CA THR A 11 -3.98 -10.49 -8.62
C THR A 11 -4.66 -9.86 -9.82
N ILE A 12 -4.16 -8.70 -10.29
CA ILE A 12 -4.65 -8.04 -11.51
C ILE A 12 -4.47 -8.95 -12.71
N GLU A 13 -3.26 -9.48 -12.91
CA GLU A 13 -2.92 -10.38 -14.02
C GLU A 13 -3.82 -11.62 -14.05
N ARG A 14 -4.06 -12.23 -12.90
CA ARG A 14 -4.97 -13.39 -12.79
C ARG A 14 -6.42 -13.04 -13.14
N ILE A 15 -6.96 -11.96 -12.58
CA ILE A 15 -8.33 -11.53 -12.85
C ILE A 15 -8.51 -11.23 -14.35
N GLU A 16 -7.56 -10.55 -14.95
CA GLU A 16 -7.62 -10.22 -16.39
C GLU A 16 -7.43 -11.45 -17.27
N GLY A 17 -6.52 -12.36 -16.90
CA GLY A 17 -6.23 -13.58 -17.67
C GLY A 17 -7.31 -14.66 -17.53
N GLU A 18 -7.80 -14.90 -16.31
CA GLU A 18 -8.73 -15.99 -16.03
C GLU A 18 -10.20 -15.59 -16.28
N LEU A 19 -10.58 -14.34 -16.00
CA LEU A 19 -11.98 -13.88 -16.09
C LEU A 19 -12.23 -12.98 -17.31
N GLY A 20 -11.18 -12.54 -18.03
CA GLY A 20 -11.31 -11.62 -19.15
C GLY A 20 -11.78 -10.20 -18.76
N TRP A 21 -11.76 -9.86 -17.48
CA TRP A 21 -12.17 -8.54 -16.99
C TRP A 21 -11.05 -7.53 -17.13
N GLN A 22 -11.42 -6.28 -17.34
CA GLN A 22 -10.47 -5.17 -17.23
C GLN A 22 -10.56 -4.58 -15.83
N LEU A 23 -9.47 -4.69 -15.06
CA LEU A 23 -9.39 -4.11 -13.73
C LEU A 23 -8.80 -2.70 -13.81
N THR A 24 -9.50 -1.74 -13.22
CA THR A 24 -9.03 -0.36 -13.07
C THR A 24 -8.99 -0.02 -11.60
N GLN A 25 -7.82 0.38 -11.12
CA GLN A 25 -7.64 0.85 -9.76
C GLN A 25 -7.99 2.33 -9.66
N ILE A 26 -8.63 2.69 -8.56
CA ILE A 26 -8.83 4.07 -8.10
C ILE A 26 -8.20 4.24 -6.73
N TYR A 27 -7.63 5.42 -6.48
CA TYR A 27 -7.05 5.77 -5.19
C TYR A 27 -7.69 7.03 -4.64
N GLY A 28 -7.92 7.02 -3.35
CA GLY A 28 -8.43 8.14 -2.58
C GLY A 28 -8.78 7.73 -1.16
N LEU A 29 -9.30 8.68 -0.41
CA LEU A 29 -9.65 8.55 0.99
C LEU A 29 -11.09 9.05 1.20
N THR A 30 -11.67 8.80 2.36
CA THR A 30 -12.96 9.38 2.76
C THR A 30 -12.91 10.90 2.65
N GLU A 31 -11.80 11.47 3.01
CA GLU A 31 -11.47 12.89 2.98
C GLU A 31 -11.44 13.49 1.56
N THR A 32 -11.42 12.66 0.51
CA THR A 32 -11.35 13.09 -0.89
C THR A 32 -12.57 12.70 -1.73
N SER A 33 -13.61 12.16 -1.12
CA SER A 33 -14.99 11.94 -1.61
C SER A 33 -15.16 11.31 -3.01
N PRO A 34 -14.84 10.05 -3.25
CA PRO A 34 -14.02 9.09 -2.50
C PRO A 34 -12.64 8.86 -3.11
N PHE A 35 -12.35 9.39 -4.32
CA PHE A 35 -11.07 9.13 -4.98
C PHE A 35 -10.53 10.34 -5.73
N ILE A 36 -9.19 10.40 -5.86
CA ILE A 36 -8.47 11.50 -6.47
C ILE A 36 -7.61 11.08 -7.66
N SER A 37 -7.35 9.78 -7.81
CA SER A 37 -6.59 9.27 -8.95
C SER A 37 -7.17 7.99 -9.52
N ILE A 38 -6.78 7.70 -10.76
CA ILE A 38 -7.23 6.56 -11.53
C ILE A 38 -6.06 5.97 -12.34
N SER A 39 -5.95 4.65 -12.32
CA SER A 39 -4.91 3.92 -13.05
C SER A 39 -5.44 3.39 -14.39
N LEU A 40 -5.51 4.26 -15.39
CA LEU A 40 -5.83 3.91 -16.77
C LEU A 40 -4.53 3.70 -17.56
N LEU A 41 -4.46 2.66 -18.40
CA LEU A 41 -3.30 2.47 -19.27
C LEU A 41 -3.19 3.57 -20.31
N LEU A 42 -2.02 4.19 -20.41
CA LEU A 42 -1.66 5.09 -21.49
C LEU A 42 -1.44 4.30 -22.81
N PRO A 43 -1.47 4.98 -23.97
CA PRO A 43 -1.23 4.32 -25.25
C PRO A 43 0.08 3.52 -25.32
N GLU A 44 1.17 4.05 -24.76
CA GLU A 44 2.49 3.42 -24.68
C GLU A 44 2.49 2.12 -23.86
N HIS A 45 1.64 2.03 -22.83
CA HIS A 45 1.54 0.84 -22.01
C HIS A 45 0.88 -0.35 -22.73
N ARG A 46 0.22 -0.11 -23.88
CA ARG A 46 -0.46 -1.18 -24.65
C ARG A 46 0.53 -2.17 -25.26
N ALA A 47 1.76 -1.75 -25.52
CA ALA A 47 2.81 -2.60 -26.08
C ALA A 47 3.46 -3.53 -25.03
N LEU A 48 3.23 -3.29 -23.74
CA LEU A 48 3.75 -4.08 -22.63
C LEU A 48 3.10 -5.48 -22.59
N SER A 49 3.81 -6.44 -22.03
CA SER A 49 3.27 -7.76 -21.70
C SER A 49 2.14 -7.68 -20.67
N ALA A 50 1.36 -8.74 -20.51
CA ALA A 50 0.27 -8.78 -19.52
C ALA A 50 0.78 -8.52 -18.09
N GLY A 51 1.90 -9.14 -17.70
CA GLY A 51 2.50 -8.93 -16.37
C GLY A 51 3.00 -7.49 -16.16
N GLU A 52 3.66 -6.90 -17.17
CA GLU A 52 4.10 -5.50 -17.08
C GLU A 52 2.92 -4.53 -17.01
N ARG A 53 1.84 -4.76 -17.78
CA ARG A 53 0.61 -3.98 -17.67
C ARG A 53 -0.03 -4.11 -16.28
N ALA A 54 -0.01 -5.30 -15.69
CA ALA A 54 -0.51 -5.51 -14.34
C ALA A 54 0.30 -4.72 -13.30
N VAL A 55 1.62 -4.60 -13.46
CA VAL A 55 2.47 -3.76 -12.62
C VAL A 55 2.09 -2.28 -12.75
N VAL A 56 1.88 -1.77 -13.97
CA VAL A 56 1.43 -0.39 -14.17
C VAL A 56 0.05 -0.17 -13.54
N LYS A 57 -0.89 -1.10 -13.74
CA LYS A 57 -2.25 -1.02 -13.19
C LYS A 57 -2.30 -1.12 -11.67
N ALA A 58 -1.29 -1.71 -11.03
CA ALA A 58 -1.17 -1.77 -9.58
C ALA A 58 -0.78 -0.42 -8.96
N ARG A 59 -0.26 0.53 -9.75
CA ARG A 59 0.01 1.91 -9.32
C ARG A 59 -1.31 2.66 -9.17
N GLN A 60 -1.29 3.78 -8.45
CA GLN A 60 -2.49 4.60 -8.23
C GLN A 60 -2.83 5.51 -9.42
N GLY A 61 -1.96 5.52 -10.44
CA GLY A 61 -2.20 6.21 -11.70
C GLY A 61 -2.00 7.72 -11.63
N VAL A 62 -2.87 8.44 -12.30
CA VAL A 62 -2.82 9.90 -12.44
C VAL A 62 -4.04 10.56 -11.84
N GLU A 63 -3.97 11.87 -11.64
CA GLU A 63 -5.06 12.73 -11.19
C GLU A 63 -6.36 12.44 -11.96
N PHE A 64 -7.47 12.32 -11.24
CA PHE A 64 -8.78 12.17 -11.86
C PHE A 64 -9.34 13.53 -12.25
N ILE A 65 -9.86 13.64 -13.46
CA ILE A 65 -10.23 14.90 -14.11
C ILE A 65 -11.15 15.82 -13.31
N THR A 66 -11.95 15.29 -12.38
CA THR A 66 -12.86 16.06 -11.55
C THR A 66 -12.39 16.28 -10.12
N SER A 67 -11.24 15.71 -9.74
CA SER A 67 -10.78 15.70 -8.35
C SER A 67 -10.00 16.93 -7.92
N GLY A 68 -9.55 17.76 -8.89
CA GLY A 68 -8.66 18.88 -8.63
C GLY A 68 -7.19 18.48 -8.75
N GLU A 69 -6.33 19.08 -7.94
CA GLU A 69 -4.88 18.92 -8.02
C GLU A 69 -4.40 17.79 -7.10
N LEU A 70 -3.50 16.96 -7.62
CA LEU A 70 -2.83 15.88 -6.91
C LEU A 70 -1.31 16.02 -7.09
N ARG A 71 -0.56 16.01 -5.99
CA ARG A 71 0.90 16.12 -6.02
C ARG A 71 1.53 15.12 -5.07
N VAL A 72 2.79 14.78 -5.31
CA VAL A 72 3.67 14.09 -4.35
C VAL A 72 4.79 15.06 -4.01
N VAL A 73 4.90 15.42 -2.74
CA VAL A 73 5.75 16.51 -2.29
C VAL A 73 6.69 16.12 -1.16
N ASP A 74 7.81 16.86 -1.05
CA ASP A 74 8.70 16.79 0.11
C ASP A 74 8.15 17.63 1.30
N GLU A 75 8.88 17.63 2.42
CA GLU A 75 8.51 18.39 3.63
C GLU A 75 8.39 19.89 3.42
N GLN A 76 8.96 20.44 2.34
CA GLN A 76 8.87 21.84 1.96
C GLN A 76 7.79 22.11 0.90
N LEU A 77 6.88 21.15 0.66
CA LEU A 77 5.83 21.19 -0.36
C LEU A 77 6.35 21.36 -1.80
N ARG A 78 7.57 20.94 -2.10
CA ARG A 78 8.13 20.88 -3.45
C ARG A 78 7.86 19.53 -4.06
N ASP A 79 7.52 19.51 -5.35
CA ASP A 79 7.30 18.25 -6.07
C ASP A 79 8.56 17.38 -6.05
N VAL A 80 8.39 16.08 -5.76
CA VAL A 80 9.47 15.11 -5.88
C VAL A 80 9.80 14.82 -7.35
N PRO A 81 11.04 14.42 -7.67
CA PRO A 81 11.41 14.00 -9.02
C PRO A 81 10.55 12.84 -9.52
N ARG A 82 10.30 12.80 -10.84
CA ARG A 82 9.60 11.68 -11.51
C ARG A 82 10.58 10.54 -11.82
N ASP A 83 11.23 10.00 -10.80
CA ASP A 83 12.28 8.99 -10.92
C ASP A 83 11.82 7.58 -10.45
N GLY A 84 10.58 7.47 -9.93
CA GLY A 84 10.04 6.24 -9.36
C GLY A 84 10.73 5.79 -8.07
N LYS A 85 11.53 6.65 -7.44
CA LYS A 85 12.38 6.30 -6.28
C LYS A 85 12.25 7.27 -5.13
N THR A 86 12.29 8.59 -5.42
CA THR A 86 12.21 9.64 -4.41
C THR A 86 10.82 9.65 -3.79
N VAL A 87 10.77 9.38 -2.48
CA VAL A 87 9.52 9.31 -1.73
C VAL A 87 9.12 10.70 -1.26
N GLY A 88 7.83 11.01 -1.41
CA GLY A 88 7.18 12.18 -0.84
C GLY A 88 5.80 11.84 -0.33
N GLU A 89 5.08 12.83 0.17
CA GLU A 89 3.70 12.71 0.62
C GLU A 89 2.72 13.03 -0.51
N VAL A 90 1.67 12.22 -0.63
CA VAL A 90 0.53 12.55 -1.49
C VAL A 90 -0.26 13.67 -0.85
N VAL A 91 -0.37 14.79 -1.56
CA VAL A 91 -1.21 15.93 -1.15
C VAL A 91 -2.24 16.25 -2.23
N ALA A 92 -3.39 16.73 -1.81
CA ALA A 92 -4.51 17.03 -2.71
C ALA A 92 -5.15 18.38 -2.42
N ARG A 93 -5.72 18.99 -3.45
CA ARG A 93 -6.51 20.22 -3.35
C ARG A 93 -7.59 20.25 -4.42
N GLY A 94 -8.85 20.39 -4.02
CA GLY A 94 -9.97 20.43 -4.97
C GLY A 94 -11.33 20.38 -4.31
N ASN A 95 -12.36 20.42 -5.14
CA ASN A 95 -13.75 20.48 -4.67
C ASN A 95 -14.23 19.17 -4.02
N THR A 96 -13.55 18.06 -4.25
CA THR A 96 -13.85 16.74 -3.66
C THR A 96 -13.20 16.56 -2.29
N VAL A 97 -12.24 17.42 -1.94
CA VAL A 97 -11.56 17.37 -0.65
C VAL A 97 -12.48 17.92 0.44
N MET A 98 -12.54 17.23 1.58
CA MET A 98 -13.34 17.63 2.74
C MET A 98 -13.03 19.04 3.23
N LYS A 99 -13.96 19.68 3.94
CA LYS A 99 -13.72 20.96 4.61
C LYS A 99 -12.90 20.83 5.90
N GLY A 100 -12.97 19.66 6.53
CA GLY A 100 -12.28 19.39 7.79
C GLY A 100 -12.93 18.24 8.58
N TYR A 101 -12.33 17.90 9.68
CA TYR A 101 -12.85 16.92 10.64
C TYR A 101 -13.91 17.53 11.53
N PHE A 102 -14.96 16.78 11.81
CA PHE A 102 -16.08 17.25 12.62
C PHE A 102 -15.65 17.53 14.06
N ASN A 103 -15.88 18.75 14.55
CA ASN A 103 -15.51 19.22 15.89
C ASN A 103 -14.03 19.02 16.27
N ASP A 104 -13.14 18.95 15.26
CA ASP A 104 -11.70 18.79 15.49
C ASP A 104 -10.90 19.81 14.65
N PRO A 105 -10.85 21.07 15.09
CA PRO A 105 -10.12 22.11 14.38
C PRO A 105 -8.61 21.91 14.35
N GLU A 106 -8.06 21.26 15.40
CA GLU A 106 -6.62 21.00 15.47
C GLU A 106 -6.19 19.95 14.44
N ALA A 107 -6.85 18.79 14.39
CA ALA A 107 -6.59 17.80 13.36
C ALA A 107 -6.88 18.34 11.94
N THR A 108 -7.89 19.21 11.80
CA THR A 108 -8.17 19.89 10.52
C THR A 108 -7.01 20.79 10.12
N ALA A 109 -6.50 21.62 11.02
CA ALA A 109 -5.38 22.51 10.71
C ALA A 109 -4.11 21.72 10.32
N GLN A 110 -3.83 20.63 11.00
CA GLN A 110 -2.72 19.74 10.66
C GLN A 110 -2.90 19.10 9.28
N ALA A 111 -4.11 18.58 8.99
CA ALA A 111 -4.41 17.93 7.73
C ALA A 111 -4.38 18.88 6.52
N PHE A 112 -4.49 20.20 6.74
CA PHE A 112 -4.48 21.23 5.70
C PHE A 112 -3.28 22.18 5.77
N ALA A 113 -2.17 21.73 6.35
CA ALA A 113 -0.94 22.51 6.43
C ALA A 113 -0.51 23.00 5.02
N GLY A 114 -0.08 24.25 4.93
CA GLY A 114 0.37 24.84 3.66
C GLY A 114 -0.71 24.95 2.57
N GLY A 115 -2.03 24.79 2.93
CA GLY A 115 -3.14 24.90 2.00
C GLY A 115 -3.41 23.68 1.14
N TRP A 116 -2.84 22.55 1.49
CA TRP A 116 -3.02 21.24 0.86
C TRP A 116 -3.55 20.23 1.88
N PHE A 117 -4.43 19.35 1.44
CA PHE A 117 -4.81 18.19 2.23
C PHE A 117 -3.67 17.16 2.21
N HIS A 118 -3.17 16.81 3.37
CA HIS A 118 -2.12 15.81 3.59
C HIS A 118 -2.74 14.43 3.81
N SER A 119 -2.46 13.50 2.89
CA SER A 119 -3.06 12.14 2.96
C SER A 119 -2.42 11.25 4.02
N GLY A 120 -1.17 11.52 4.40
CA GLY A 120 -0.33 10.64 5.19
C GLY A 120 0.17 9.42 4.43
N ASP A 121 -0.01 9.37 3.10
CA ASP A 121 0.44 8.27 2.25
C ASP A 121 1.77 8.66 1.58
N ALA A 122 2.80 7.83 1.78
CA ALA A 122 4.11 7.94 1.17
C ALA A 122 4.06 7.36 -0.26
N ALA A 123 4.48 8.14 -1.24
CA ALA A 123 4.42 7.74 -2.65
C ALA A 123 5.65 8.18 -3.43
N VAL A 124 5.82 7.62 -4.60
CA VAL A 124 6.78 8.05 -5.63
C VAL A 124 6.03 8.44 -6.89
N VAL A 125 6.68 9.25 -7.75
CA VAL A 125 6.16 9.59 -9.08
C VAL A 125 7.04 8.93 -10.12
N HIS A 126 6.42 8.14 -11.01
CA HIS A 126 7.13 7.51 -12.12
C HIS A 126 7.35 8.48 -13.30
N PRO A 127 8.30 8.19 -14.22
CA PRO A 127 8.55 9.04 -15.39
C PRO A 127 7.30 9.30 -16.26
N ASP A 128 6.36 8.36 -16.31
CA ASP A 128 5.08 8.46 -17.01
C ASP A 128 4.02 9.31 -16.25
N GLY A 129 4.38 9.86 -15.08
CA GLY A 129 3.52 10.68 -14.26
C GLY A 129 2.61 9.89 -13.31
N TYR A 130 2.65 8.55 -13.35
CA TYR A 130 1.88 7.73 -12.42
C TYR A 130 2.44 7.84 -11.01
N ILE A 131 1.57 8.03 -10.04
CA ILE A 131 1.93 7.87 -8.64
C ILE A 131 1.86 6.41 -8.23
N GLU A 132 2.74 6.01 -7.33
CA GLU A 132 2.72 4.70 -6.68
C GLU A 132 2.86 4.89 -5.18
N VAL A 133 1.79 4.58 -4.44
CA VAL A 133 1.79 4.60 -2.97
C VAL A 133 2.65 3.45 -2.48
N ARG A 134 3.69 3.78 -1.74
CA ARG A 134 4.63 2.81 -1.16
C ARG A 134 4.15 2.30 0.18
N ASP A 135 3.60 3.19 1.01
CA ASP A 135 3.01 2.87 2.31
C ASP A 135 2.29 4.09 2.89
N ARG A 136 1.69 3.94 4.07
CA ARG A 136 1.41 5.08 4.93
C ARG A 136 2.64 5.43 5.75
N PHE A 137 2.91 6.73 5.96
CA PHE A 137 4.05 7.12 6.79
C PHE A 137 4.06 6.44 8.15
N LYS A 138 2.88 6.29 8.78
CA LYS A 138 2.73 5.58 10.06
C LYS A 138 2.91 4.05 9.97
N ASP A 139 2.90 3.47 8.78
CA ASP A 139 3.00 2.03 8.54
C ASP A 139 4.38 1.63 7.97
N VAL A 140 5.18 2.61 7.52
CA VAL A 140 6.58 2.39 7.15
C VAL A 140 7.33 1.81 8.34
N ILE A 141 8.06 0.73 8.12
CA ILE A 141 8.83 0.03 9.16
C ILE A 141 10.26 0.57 9.10
N ILE A 142 10.74 1.11 10.22
CA ILE A 142 12.11 1.65 10.31
C ILE A 142 12.99 0.61 10.99
N SER A 143 13.76 -0.11 10.20
CA SER A 143 14.63 -1.19 10.66
C SER A 143 16.11 -0.86 10.43
N GLY A 144 16.86 -0.62 11.49
CA GLY A 144 18.30 -0.31 11.40
C GLY A 144 18.61 0.96 10.60
N GLY A 145 17.68 1.93 10.55
CA GLY A 145 17.81 3.16 9.78
C GLY A 145 17.30 3.05 8.33
N GLU A 146 16.87 1.86 7.90
CA GLU A 146 16.30 1.64 6.56
C GLU A 146 14.77 1.67 6.60
N ASN A 147 14.17 2.31 5.61
CA ASN A 147 12.72 2.35 5.44
C ASN A 147 12.24 1.13 4.66
N ILE A 148 11.36 0.34 5.27
CA ILE A 148 10.76 -0.85 4.66
C ILE A 148 9.29 -0.59 4.42
N SER A 149 8.86 -0.66 3.15
CA SER A 149 7.45 -0.64 2.80
C SER A 149 6.79 -1.96 3.19
N SER A 150 5.77 -1.88 4.04
CA SER A 150 4.98 -3.05 4.39
C SER A 150 4.24 -3.62 3.19
N ILE A 151 3.78 -2.75 2.27
CA ILE A 151 3.08 -3.13 1.02
C ILE A 151 4.03 -3.89 0.07
N GLU A 152 5.30 -3.49 -0.04
CA GLU A 152 6.28 -4.20 -0.86
C GLU A 152 6.49 -5.63 -0.36
N VAL A 153 6.63 -5.80 0.94
CA VAL A 153 6.82 -7.11 1.57
C VAL A 153 5.57 -7.98 1.42
N GLU A 154 4.38 -7.41 1.65
CA GLU A 154 3.09 -8.07 1.43
C GLU A 154 2.94 -8.52 -0.03
N GLY A 155 3.26 -7.65 -0.98
CA GLY A 155 3.21 -7.96 -2.41
C GLY A 155 4.16 -9.10 -2.82
N ALA A 156 5.33 -9.20 -2.20
CA ALA A 156 6.25 -10.31 -2.42
C ALA A 156 5.67 -11.63 -1.88
N LEU A 157 5.17 -11.62 -0.64
CA LEU A 157 4.62 -12.83 0.02
C LEU A 157 3.32 -13.33 -0.63
N LEU A 158 2.47 -12.44 -1.15
CA LEU A 158 1.24 -12.80 -1.88
C LEU A 158 1.49 -13.60 -3.17
N ARG A 159 2.72 -13.59 -3.72
CA ARG A 159 3.10 -14.42 -4.87
C ARG A 159 3.31 -15.89 -4.50
N HIS A 160 3.47 -16.17 -3.21
CA HIS A 160 3.64 -17.56 -2.76
C HIS A 160 2.32 -18.32 -2.93
N PRO A 161 2.32 -19.53 -3.55
CA PRO A 161 1.09 -20.24 -3.91
C PRO A 161 0.20 -20.62 -2.71
N ALA A 162 0.79 -20.81 -1.53
CA ALA A 162 0.05 -21.16 -0.32
C ALA A 162 -0.53 -19.94 0.42
N VAL A 163 -0.16 -18.70 0.07
CA VAL A 163 -0.62 -17.49 0.75
C VAL A 163 -1.94 -17.00 0.15
N LEU A 164 -2.96 -16.86 0.99
CA LEU A 164 -4.24 -16.25 0.62
C LEU A 164 -4.23 -14.75 0.92
N GLU A 165 -3.88 -14.38 2.16
CA GLU A 165 -3.77 -13.01 2.62
C GLU A 165 -2.53 -12.85 3.49
N VAL A 166 -2.00 -11.65 3.53
CA VAL A 166 -0.87 -11.32 4.40
C VAL A 166 -0.94 -9.85 4.81
N ALA A 167 -0.56 -9.57 6.05
CA ALA A 167 -0.32 -8.24 6.56
C ALA A 167 1.06 -8.18 7.20
N VAL A 168 1.80 -7.11 6.91
CA VAL A 168 3.14 -6.89 7.47
C VAL A 168 3.12 -5.61 8.31
N VAL A 169 3.67 -5.70 9.51
CA VAL A 169 3.79 -4.58 10.44
C VAL A 169 5.18 -4.52 11.06
N GLY A 170 5.61 -3.34 11.45
CA GLY A 170 6.77 -3.16 12.31
C GLY A 170 6.47 -3.64 13.73
N VAL A 171 7.36 -4.44 14.28
CA VAL A 171 7.35 -4.82 15.70
C VAL A 171 8.64 -4.37 16.35
N PRO A 172 8.64 -3.99 17.64
CA PRO A 172 9.84 -3.59 18.35
C PRO A 172 10.94 -4.66 18.26
N HIS A 173 12.18 -4.22 18.02
CA HIS A 173 13.35 -5.09 17.94
C HIS A 173 14.55 -4.44 18.64
N GLU A 174 15.18 -5.15 19.58
CA GLU A 174 16.24 -4.61 20.45
C GLU A 174 17.42 -3.97 19.68
N LYS A 175 17.81 -4.57 18.56
CA LYS A 175 18.98 -4.13 17.77
C LYS A 175 18.63 -3.12 16.68
N TRP A 176 17.44 -3.25 16.07
CA TRP A 176 17.08 -2.53 14.83
C TRP A 176 16.02 -1.46 15.03
N GLY A 177 15.52 -1.24 16.27
CA GLY A 177 14.37 -0.40 16.56
C GLY A 177 13.07 -1.11 16.23
N GLU A 178 12.84 -1.37 14.95
CA GLU A 178 11.74 -2.23 14.49
C GLU A 178 12.27 -3.35 13.58
N SER A 179 11.45 -4.38 13.40
CA SER A 179 11.64 -5.39 12.36
C SER A 179 10.31 -5.78 11.73
N PRO A 180 10.29 -6.17 10.43
CA PRO A 180 9.06 -6.60 9.79
C PRO A 180 8.58 -7.94 10.35
N SER A 181 7.28 -8.00 10.66
CA SER A 181 6.56 -9.19 11.12
C SER A 181 5.37 -9.45 10.21
N ALA A 182 5.26 -10.66 9.67
CA ALA A 182 4.20 -11.06 8.75
C ALA A 182 3.12 -11.88 9.46
N PHE A 183 1.85 -11.50 9.27
CA PHE A 183 0.66 -12.26 9.66
C PHE A 183 0.06 -12.87 8.41
N VAL A 184 -0.03 -14.18 8.35
CA VAL A 184 -0.32 -14.93 7.11
C VAL A 184 -1.57 -15.78 7.27
N VAL A 185 -2.50 -15.64 6.31
CA VAL A 185 -3.61 -16.55 6.11
C VAL A 185 -3.27 -17.46 4.93
N THR A 186 -3.29 -18.76 5.13
CA THR A 186 -3.02 -19.73 4.06
C THR A 186 -4.30 -20.05 3.26
N ARG A 187 -4.10 -20.46 2.02
CA ARG A 187 -5.21 -20.96 1.19
C ARG A 187 -5.77 -22.25 1.77
N PRO A 188 -7.08 -22.51 1.62
CA PRO A 188 -7.68 -23.78 2.03
C PRO A 188 -6.94 -24.98 1.43
N GLY A 189 -6.54 -25.92 2.29
CA GLY A 189 -5.81 -27.12 1.89
C GLY A 189 -4.33 -26.94 1.55
N ALA A 190 -3.81 -25.70 1.57
CA ALA A 190 -2.38 -25.42 1.41
C ALA A 190 -1.68 -25.42 2.78
N SER A 191 -0.43 -25.87 2.79
CA SER A 191 0.46 -25.78 3.95
C SER A 191 1.77 -25.11 3.54
N THR A 192 2.33 -24.33 4.41
CA THR A 192 3.66 -23.72 4.28
C THR A 192 4.21 -23.43 5.67
N SER A 193 5.51 -23.31 5.78
CA SER A 193 6.19 -22.99 7.04
C SER A 193 6.75 -21.56 7.03
N ALA A 194 7.08 -21.04 8.21
CA ALA A 194 7.78 -19.77 8.34
C ALA A 194 9.16 -19.79 7.62
N SER A 195 9.81 -20.94 7.55
CA SER A 195 11.07 -21.13 6.81
C SER A 195 10.83 -20.99 5.30
N ASP A 196 9.82 -21.69 4.77
CA ASP A 196 9.52 -21.66 3.34
C ASP A 196 9.17 -20.26 2.87
N LEU A 197 8.33 -19.53 3.64
CA LEU A 197 7.97 -18.14 3.32
C LEU A 197 9.18 -17.20 3.40
N ARG A 198 10.07 -17.41 4.37
CA ARG A 198 11.28 -16.61 4.50
C ARG A 198 12.23 -16.84 3.32
N ASP A 199 12.42 -18.08 2.92
CA ASP A 199 13.31 -18.43 1.80
C ASP A 199 12.71 -17.94 0.46
N PHE A 200 11.40 -18.05 0.30
CA PHE A 200 10.70 -17.47 -0.84
C PHE A 200 10.88 -15.94 -0.90
N ALA A 201 10.69 -15.24 0.23
CA ALA A 201 10.85 -13.79 0.30
C ALA A 201 12.30 -13.35 -0.01
N ARG A 202 13.30 -14.10 0.42
CA ARG A 202 14.72 -13.86 0.11
C ARG A 202 15.04 -13.91 -1.39
N GLY A 203 14.27 -14.64 -2.15
CA GLY A 203 14.43 -14.71 -3.62
C GLY A 203 14.01 -13.42 -4.35
N THR A 204 13.27 -12.52 -3.68
CA THR A 204 12.69 -11.32 -4.32
C THR A 204 12.94 -10.02 -3.56
N LEU A 205 13.18 -10.09 -2.25
CA LEU A 205 13.39 -8.92 -1.39
C LEU A 205 14.85 -8.80 -0.96
N ALA A 206 15.30 -7.56 -0.74
CA ALA A 206 16.55 -7.31 -0.04
C ALA A 206 16.51 -7.95 1.37
N HIS A 207 17.63 -8.45 1.84
CA HIS A 207 17.73 -9.25 3.06
C HIS A 207 17.09 -8.57 4.30
N PHE A 208 17.30 -7.26 4.46
CA PHE A 208 16.78 -6.48 5.58
C PHE A 208 15.25 -6.27 5.55
N LYS A 209 14.61 -6.47 4.38
CA LYS A 209 13.16 -6.38 4.21
C LYS A 209 12.42 -7.68 4.53
N VAL A 210 13.14 -8.79 4.63
CA VAL A 210 12.54 -10.10 4.86
C VAL A 210 12.01 -10.18 6.29
N PRO A 211 10.72 -10.58 6.51
CA PRO A 211 10.17 -10.67 7.85
C PRO A 211 10.97 -11.58 8.78
N THR A 212 11.21 -11.09 10.00
CA THR A 212 11.89 -11.86 11.05
C THR A 212 10.96 -12.88 11.68
N THR A 213 9.66 -12.58 11.72
CA THR A 213 8.62 -13.44 12.28
C THR A 213 7.47 -13.64 11.29
N PHE A 214 6.90 -14.84 11.32
CA PHE A 214 5.70 -15.22 10.55
C PHE A 214 4.70 -15.83 11.53
N THR A 215 3.53 -15.23 11.63
CA THR A 215 2.42 -15.71 12.47
C THR A 215 1.29 -16.16 11.54
N PHE A 216 0.92 -17.43 11.62
CA PHE A 216 -0.21 -17.96 10.87
C PHE A 216 -1.49 -17.69 11.65
N VAL A 217 -2.49 -17.14 10.95
CA VAL A 217 -3.79 -16.76 11.51
C VAL A 217 -4.91 -17.26 10.59
N GLU A 218 -6.08 -17.49 11.15
CA GLU A 218 -7.25 -17.89 10.36
C GLU A 218 -7.80 -16.73 9.54
N THR A 219 -7.81 -15.52 10.11
CA THR A 219 -8.29 -14.30 9.47
C THR A 219 -7.47 -13.10 9.91
N LEU A 220 -7.39 -12.08 9.05
CA LEU A 220 -6.83 -10.78 9.41
C LEU A 220 -7.93 -9.84 9.92
N PRO A 221 -7.64 -8.98 10.92
CA PRO A 221 -8.60 -7.98 11.38
C PRO A 221 -8.88 -6.96 10.28
N LYS A 222 -10.15 -6.75 9.95
CA LYS A 222 -10.58 -5.86 8.87
C LYS A 222 -11.64 -4.88 9.34
N THR A 223 -11.72 -3.74 8.67
CA THR A 223 -12.86 -2.83 8.76
C THR A 223 -14.06 -3.42 8.03
N ALA A 224 -15.26 -2.81 8.22
CA ALA A 224 -16.46 -3.18 7.46
C ALA A 224 -16.27 -3.06 5.93
N THR A 225 -15.34 -2.22 5.47
CA THR A 225 -14.99 -2.06 4.05
C THR A 225 -13.91 -3.03 3.55
N GLY A 226 -13.45 -3.96 4.41
CA GLY A 226 -12.44 -4.97 4.06
C GLY A 226 -10.98 -4.51 4.21
N LYS A 227 -10.71 -3.30 4.69
CA LYS A 227 -9.35 -2.80 4.91
C LYS A 227 -8.72 -3.43 6.15
N ILE A 228 -7.50 -3.96 6.01
CA ILE A 228 -6.76 -4.56 7.13
C ILE A 228 -6.41 -3.50 8.18
N GLN A 229 -6.68 -3.82 9.45
CA GLN A 229 -6.43 -2.96 10.59
C GLN A 229 -5.04 -3.27 11.19
N LYS A 230 -3.97 -2.75 10.54
CA LYS A 230 -2.58 -2.99 10.96
C LYS A 230 -2.30 -2.59 12.41
N TYR A 231 -2.98 -1.57 12.93
CA TYR A 231 -2.82 -1.14 14.33
C TYR A 231 -3.21 -2.22 15.33
N VAL A 232 -4.20 -3.08 15.01
CA VAL A 232 -4.59 -4.22 15.84
C VAL A 232 -3.47 -5.26 15.88
N LEU A 233 -2.82 -5.49 14.73
CA LEU A 233 -1.71 -6.43 14.62
C LEU A 233 -0.45 -5.96 15.36
N ARG A 234 -0.20 -4.63 15.42
CA ARG A 234 0.92 -4.05 16.20
C ARG A 234 0.69 -4.12 17.70
N GLY A 235 -0.55 -3.92 18.15
CA GLY A 235 -0.90 -3.77 19.56
C GLY A 235 -1.02 -5.06 20.33
N GLY A 236 -1.02 -6.24 19.71
CA GLY A 236 -1.28 -7.38 20.53
C GLY A 236 -1.19 -8.76 19.93
N ARG A 237 -0.24 -9.51 20.40
CA ARG A 237 -0.26 -10.98 20.40
C ARG A 237 -1.50 -11.56 21.17
N ALA A 238 -2.23 -10.74 21.91
CA ALA A 238 -3.34 -11.19 22.77
C ALA A 238 -4.73 -11.18 22.09
N ALA A 239 -4.94 -10.40 21.04
CA ALA A 239 -6.25 -10.27 20.40
C ALA A 239 -6.53 -11.32 19.30
N ILE A 240 -5.53 -12.09 18.88
CA ILE A 240 -5.65 -13.02 17.74
C ILE A 240 -5.92 -14.48 18.19
N ALA A 241 -5.79 -14.76 19.49
CA ALA A 241 -5.92 -16.12 20.03
C ALA A 241 -7.33 -16.51 20.52
N HIS A 242 -8.30 -15.61 20.51
CA HIS A 242 -9.67 -15.88 20.98
C HIS A 242 -10.71 -15.08 20.18
N GLN A 243 -11.03 -15.54 18.98
CA GLN A 243 -12.38 -15.37 18.40
C GLN A 243 -12.67 -16.54 17.47
#